data_b2c59fb3d5e8b1ac8595740a9c04972e
#
_entry.id   b2c59fb3d5e8b1ac8595740a9c04972e
#
_cell.length_a   1.000
_cell.length_b   1.000
_cell.length_c   1.000
_cell.angle_alpha   90.00
_cell.angle_beta   90.00
_cell.angle_gamma   90.00
#
_symmetry.space_group_name_H-M   'P 1'
#
loop_
_entity.id
_entity.type
_entity.pdbx_description
1 polymer ?
#
loop_
_entity_poly.entity_id
_entity_poly.type
_entity_poly.pdbx_seq_one_letter_code
_entity_poly.pdbx_strand_id
1 'polypeptide(L)'
;MLETKLIELAEAHGTPLFIIDHDIIRKNYERFKKHLPKIQAYYAIKANSNPEIIRTLFKEGSSFDVASFNEFLLVYELIGGLEKEKRHDYIWDKLIFSNTIKEIDALKRLKIYKPLVTYDNLDELKKIKEHCDTAGLILRLKVPDTGSQVEMSSKFGAEPSDAINLIETSFNAGLKVEGLSFHVGSQCTNFDNYVAALNTTSEIFKEARKKSYNLKILDIGGGFPVAYDSDDKFEKLAEIINSETKRLFSDFPELELIAEPGRFIVATSSVLVTQIIGKARRDEKIFYHINDGVYHTFSGVVYDHWIPNFHAFKKGEKEICAVVGQTCDSFDKVSLAESLPSNLNIGDYLYTENIGAYSIASSTKFNGFEGARILHLNN
;
A
#
# COMPACT_ATOMS: atom_id res chain seq x y z
N MET A 1 -18.80 7.13 9.65
CA MET A 1 -19.76 6.31 10.48
C MET A 1 -20.33 7.22 11.57
N LEU A 2 -21.58 7.03 12.02
CA LEU A 2 -22.14 7.86 13.11
C LEU A 2 -21.43 7.51 14.43
N GLU A 3 -21.04 8.51 15.21
CA GLU A 3 -20.35 8.35 16.51
C GLU A 3 -21.10 7.39 17.45
N THR A 4 -22.43 7.47 17.50
CA THR A 4 -23.27 6.58 18.34
C THR A 4 -23.06 5.11 17.99
N LYS A 5 -22.94 4.77 16.70
CA LYS A 5 -22.70 3.39 16.27
C LYS A 5 -21.30 2.89 16.67
N LEU A 6 -20.29 3.78 16.68
CA LEU A 6 -18.95 3.42 17.12
C LEU A 6 -18.91 3.06 18.62
N ILE A 7 -19.63 3.80 19.46
CA ILE A 7 -19.74 3.51 20.90
C ILE A 7 -20.42 2.15 21.10
N GLU A 8 -21.58 1.92 20.48
CA GLU A 8 -22.33 0.67 20.56
C GLU A 8 -21.45 -0.55 20.16
N LEU A 9 -20.68 -0.40 19.07
CA LEU A 9 -19.77 -1.45 18.63
C LEU A 9 -18.61 -1.67 19.62
N ALA A 10 -18.04 -0.61 20.18
CA ALA A 10 -16.98 -0.70 21.17
C ALA A 10 -17.45 -1.35 22.46
N GLU A 11 -18.65 -1.03 22.91
CA GLU A 11 -19.28 -1.65 24.11
C GLU A 11 -19.60 -3.14 23.87
N ALA A 12 -20.09 -3.47 22.68
CA ALA A 12 -20.44 -4.86 22.33
C ALA A 12 -19.22 -5.77 22.12
N HIS A 13 -18.15 -5.23 21.52
CA HIS A 13 -16.99 -6.03 21.09
C HIS A 13 -15.72 -5.80 21.91
N GLY A 14 -15.70 -4.77 22.80
CA GLY A 14 -14.51 -4.33 23.53
C GLY A 14 -13.56 -3.51 22.66
N THR A 15 -12.52 -2.94 23.32
CA THR A 15 -11.47 -2.12 22.69
C THR A 15 -10.07 -2.68 23.01
N PRO A 16 -9.02 -2.41 22.20
CA PRO A 16 -9.06 -1.64 20.97
C PRO A 16 -9.84 -2.36 19.86
N LEU A 17 -10.67 -1.62 19.12
CA LEU A 17 -11.54 -2.17 18.08
C LEU A 17 -11.24 -1.52 16.72
N PHE A 18 -10.72 -2.31 15.78
CA PHE A 18 -10.42 -1.90 14.41
C PHE A 18 -11.57 -2.29 13.50
N ILE A 19 -12.30 -1.30 13.01
CA ILE A 19 -13.51 -1.49 12.20
C ILE A 19 -13.16 -1.24 10.75
N ILE A 20 -13.44 -2.20 9.86
CA ILE A 20 -13.23 -2.12 8.42
C ILE A 20 -14.60 -2.07 7.73
N ASP A 21 -14.85 -1.02 6.95
CA ASP A 21 -16.05 -0.88 6.13
C ASP A 21 -15.74 -1.24 4.67
N HIS A 22 -16.25 -2.38 4.21
CA HIS A 22 -16.02 -2.91 2.87
C HIS A 22 -16.70 -2.10 1.76
N ASP A 23 -17.79 -1.37 2.05
CA ASP A 23 -18.40 -0.48 1.06
C ASP A 23 -17.48 0.70 0.70
N ILE A 24 -16.69 1.18 1.66
CA ILE A 24 -15.70 2.23 1.39
C ILE A 24 -14.56 1.67 0.50
N ILE A 25 -14.12 0.44 0.75
CA ILE A 25 -13.13 -0.23 -0.11
C ILE A 25 -13.62 -0.34 -1.55
N ARG A 26 -14.88 -0.81 -1.75
CA ARG A 26 -15.51 -0.90 -3.08
C ARG A 26 -15.58 0.46 -3.77
N LYS A 27 -16.05 1.50 -3.06
CA LYS A 27 -16.14 2.87 -3.58
C LYS A 27 -14.78 3.43 -3.99
N ASN A 28 -13.74 3.21 -3.19
CA ASN A 28 -12.39 3.66 -3.52
C ASN A 28 -11.85 2.95 -4.76
N TYR A 29 -12.05 1.63 -4.86
CA TYR A 29 -11.66 0.85 -6.02
C TYR A 29 -12.39 1.27 -7.30
N GLU A 30 -13.70 1.46 -7.23
CA GLU A 30 -14.51 1.97 -8.34
C GLU A 30 -14.09 3.39 -8.75
N ARG A 31 -13.80 4.27 -7.77
CA ARG A 31 -13.31 5.62 -8.04
C ARG A 31 -11.98 5.57 -8.79
N PHE A 32 -11.05 4.70 -8.39
CA PHE A 32 -9.80 4.51 -9.11
C PHE A 32 -10.04 4.11 -10.58
N LYS A 33 -10.83 3.08 -10.81
CA LYS A 33 -11.18 2.60 -12.16
C LYS A 33 -11.88 3.64 -13.01
N LYS A 34 -12.76 4.43 -12.41
CA LYS A 34 -13.51 5.49 -13.11
C LYS A 34 -12.58 6.58 -13.65
N HIS A 35 -11.59 6.99 -12.87
CA HIS A 35 -10.70 8.10 -13.24
C HIS A 35 -9.45 7.66 -14.00
N LEU A 36 -9.06 6.39 -13.89
CA LEU A 36 -7.95 5.76 -14.62
C LEU A 36 -8.43 4.52 -15.41
N PRO A 37 -9.37 4.70 -16.37
CA PRO A 37 -10.09 3.56 -16.98
C PRO A 37 -9.23 2.67 -17.87
N LYS A 38 -8.03 3.12 -18.27
CA LYS A 38 -7.08 2.36 -19.09
C LYS A 38 -5.97 1.72 -18.27
N ILE A 39 -5.99 1.92 -16.95
CA ILE A 39 -4.94 1.43 -16.05
C ILE A 39 -5.56 0.36 -15.15
N GLN A 40 -5.03 -0.85 -15.22
CA GLN A 40 -5.45 -1.94 -14.38
C GLN A 40 -4.88 -1.76 -12.97
N ALA A 41 -5.76 -1.78 -11.97
CA ALA A 41 -5.36 -1.64 -10.58
C ALA A 41 -4.94 -3.00 -9.99
N TYR A 42 -3.70 -3.08 -9.53
CA TYR A 42 -3.15 -4.18 -8.74
C TYR A 42 -3.12 -3.74 -7.28
N TYR A 43 -4.06 -4.20 -6.48
CA TYR A 43 -4.09 -3.84 -5.08
C TYR A 43 -2.80 -4.25 -4.36
N ALA A 44 -2.08 -3.29 -3.80
CA ALA A 44 -0.86 -3.55 -3.05
C ALA A 44 -1.20 -4.11 -1.66
N ILE A 45 -1.10 -5.44 -1.51
CA ILE A 45 -1.51 -6.20 -0.31
C ILE A 45 -0.78 -5.71 0.94
N LYS A 46 0.48 -5.29 0.82
CA LYS A 46 1.29 -4.71 1.90
C LYS A 46 0.63 -3.55 2.65
N ALA A 47 -0.31 -2.83 2.01
CA ALA A 47 -1.02 -1.74 2.66
C ALA A 47 -1.97 -2.25 3.77
N ASN A 48 -2.67 -3.35 3.53
CA ASN A 48 -3.46 -4.10 4.51
C ASN A 48 -3.71 -5.51 3.99
N SER A 49 -3.04 -6.49 4.56
CA SER A 49 -3.08 -7.90 4.14
C SER A 49 -4.24 -8.70 4.74
N ASN A 50 -5.26 -8.04 5.30
CA ASN A 50 -6.41 -8.73 5.85
C ASN A 50 -7.12 -9.56 4.77
N PRO A 51 -7.33 -10.88 4.98
CA PRO A 51 -7.92 -11.78 3.98
C PRO A 51 -9.30 -11.36 3.48
N GLU A 52 -10.13 -10.73 4.34
CA GLU A 52 -11.47 -10.28 3.94
C GLU A 52 -11.40 -9.07 2.98
N ILE A 53 -10.40 -8.18 3.13
CA ILE A 53 -10.15 -7.10 2.17
C ILE A 53 -9.76 -7.69 0.81
N ILE A 54 -8.83 -8.64 0.80
CA ILE A 54 -8.38 -9.32 -0.42
C ILE A 54 -9.57 -10.03 -1.08
N ARG A 55 -10.41 -10.71 -0.32
CA ARG A 55 -11.63 -11.37 -0.82
C ARG A 55 -12.62 -10.38 -1.43
N THR A 56 -12.83 -9.23 -0.78
CA THR A 56 -13.69 -8.18 -1.32
C THR A 56 -13.17 -7.67 -2.65
N LEU A 57 -11.90 -7.31 -2.73
CA LEU A 57 -11.29 -6.80 -3.95
C LEU A 57 -11.22 -7.87 -5.06
N PHE A 58 -11.02 -9.14 -4.69
CA PHE A 58 -11.11 -10.25 -5.64
C PHE A 58 -12.49 -10.34 -6.29
N LYS A 59 -13.58 -10.21 -5.50
CA LYS A 59 -14.97 -10.19 -6.00
C LYS A 59 -15.22 -8.99 -6.93
N GLU A 60 -14.55 -7.86 -6.68
CA GLU A 60 -14.62 -6.66 -7.54
C GLU A 60 -13.74 -6.75 -8.80
N GLY A 61 -13.01 -7.86 -8.99
CA GLY A 61 -12.16 -8.11 -10.16
C GLY A 61 -10.80 -7.43 -10.12
N SER A 62 -10.32 -7.03 -8.93
CA SER A 62 -8.99 -6.47 -8.74
C SER A 62 -7.89 -7.45 -9.12
N SER A 63 -6.76 -6.90 -9.53
CA SER A 63 -5.47 -7.58 -9.57
C SER A 63 -4.70 -7.29 -8.29
N PHE A 64 -3.56 -7.97 -8.07
CA PHE A 64 -2.84 -7.89 -6.80
C PHE A 64 -1.33 -7.73 -6.99
N ASP A 65 -0.76 -6.76 -6.26
CA ASP A 65 0.68 -6.63 -6.03
C ASP A 65 1.04 -7.34 -4.72
N VAL A 66 1.94 -8.31 -4.81
CA VAL A 66 2.45 -9.09 -3.67
C VAL A 66 3.94 -8.84 -3.47
N ALA A 67 4.35 -8.67 -2.22
CA ALA A 67 5.73 -8.41 -1.82
C ALA A 67 6.44 -9.66 -1.23
N SER A 68 5.69 -10.73 -0.95
CA SER A 68 6.22 -11.98 -0.39
C SER A 68 5.46 -13.19 -0.91
N PHE A 69 6.07 -14.39 -0.73
CA PHE A 69 5.38 -15.63 -1.06
C PHE A 69 4.13 -15.86 -0.17
N ASN A 70 4.14 -15.38 1.05
CA ASN A 70 2.96 -15.49 1.92
C ASN A 70 1.80 -14.62 1.42
N GLU A 71 2.07 -13.41 0.94
CA GLU A 71 1.03 -12.60 0.28
C GLU A 71 0.53 -13.24 -1.02
N PHE A 72 1.42 -13.85 -1.81
CA PHE A 72 1.03 -14.66 -2.97
C PHE A 72 0.05 -15.77 -2.58
N LEU A 73 0.29 -16.48 -1.49
CA LEU A 73 -0.58 -17.55 -1.02
C LEU A 73 -1.98 -17.04 -0.64
N LEU A 74 -2.11 -15.84 -0.05
CA LEU A 74 -3.43 -15.27 0.26
C LEU A 74 -4.32 -15.13 -0.99
N VAL A 75 -3.73 -14.74 -2.13
CA VAL A 75 -4.48 -14.65 -3.39
C VAL A 75 -4.65 -16.03 -4.02
N TYR A 76 -3.61 -16.88 -3.97
CA TYR A 76 -3.65 -18.22 -4.54
C TYR A 76 -4.75 -19.09 -3.95
N GLU A 77 -5.04 -18.95 -2.66
CA GLU A 77 -6.14 -19.64 -1.98
C GLU A 77 -7.51 -19.30 -2.58
N LEU A 78 -7.71 -18.06 -3.03
CA LEU A 78 -8.98 -17.62 -3.63
C LEU A 78 -9.22 -18.26 -5.00
N ILE A 79 -8.14 -18.59 -5.73
CA ILE A 79 -8.21 -19.23 -7.05
C ILE A 79 -8.05 -20.76 -6.98
N GLY A 80 -7.96 -21.32 -5.79
CA GLY A 80 -7.74 -22.78 -5.56
C GLY A 80 -8.79 -23.67 -6.21
N GLY A 81 -10.02 -23.18 -6.41
CA GLY A 81 -11.10 -23.90 -7.09
C GLY A 81 -11.03 -23.86 -8.64
N LEU A 82 -10.13 -23.07 -9.23
CA LEU A 82 -9.98 -23.02 -10.68
C LEU A 82 -9.15 -24.21 -11.20
N GLU A 83 -9.37 -24.59 -12.45
CA GLU A 83 -8.52 -25.53 -13.19
C GLU A 83 -7.09 -24.98 -13.30
N LYS A 84 -6.10 -25.89 -13.45
CA LYS A 84 -4.68 -25.52 -13.42
C LYS A 84 -4.32 -24.45 -14.46
N GLU A 85 -4.78 -24.59 -15.69
CA GLU A 85 -4.55 -23.65 -16.78
C GLU A 85 -5.12 -22.28 -16.44
N LYS A 86 -6.35 -22.19 -15.99
CA LYS A 86 -7.01 -20.95 -15.59
C LYS A 86 -6.31 -20.27 -14.39
N ARG A 87 -5.72 -21.06 -13.47
CA ARG A 87 -4.91 -20.52 -12.39
C ARG A 87 -3.62 -19.88 -12.89
N HIS A 88 -2.96 -20.51 -13.88
CA HIS A 88 -1.76 -19.94 -14.49
C HIS A 88 -2.08 -18.63 -15.23
N ASP A 89 -3.17 -18.61 -16.02
CA ASP A 89 -3.64 -17.40 -16.70
C ASP A 89 -3.96 -16.28 -15.68
N TYR A 90 -4.68 -16.62 -14.61
CA TYR A 90 -4.98 -15.65 -13.56
C TYR A 90 -3.71 -15.09 -12.92
N ILE A 91 -2.73 -15.94 -12.60
CA ILE A 91 -1.47 -15.51 -11.98
C ILE A 91 -0.71 -14.57 -12.92
N TRP A 92 -0.67 -14.87 -14.21
CA TRP A 92 -0.01 -14.03 -15.20
C TRP A 92 -0.70 -12.67 -15.36
N ASP A 93 -2.04 -12.67 -15.47
CA ASP A 93 -2.81 -11.47 -15.81
C ASP A 93 -3.16 -10.62 -14.59
N LYS A 94 -3.12 -11.18 -13.38
CA LYS A 94 -3.70 -10.58 -12.17
C LYS A 94 -2.77 -10.50 -10.97
N LEU A 95 -1.56 -11.07 -11.06
CA LEU A 95 -0.59 -11.01 -9.98
C LEU A 95 0.76 -10.49 -10.47
N ILE A 96 1.34 -9.56 -9.71
CA ILE A 96 2.73 -9.14 -9.86
C ILE A 96 3.46 -9.29 -8.52
N PHE A 97 4.68 -9.83 -8.55
CA PHE A 97 5.56 -9.84 -7.40
C PHE A 97 6.49 -8.63 -7.48
N SER A 98 6.07 -7.50 -6.91
CA SER A 98 6.72 -6.21 -7.13
C SER A 98 7.91 -5.91 -6.21
N ASN A 99 8.20 -6.76 -5.22
CA ASN A 99 9.42 -6.60 -4.43
C ASN A 99 10.65 -6.94 -5.29
N THR A 100 11.55 -5.98 -5.46
CA THR A 100 12.74 -6.14 -6.32
C THR A 100 13.74 -7.17 -5.80
N ILE A 101 13.73 -7.49 -4.51
CA ILE A 101 14.60 -8.51 -3.90
C ILE A 101 13.73 -9.64 -3.34
N LYS A 102 14.01 -10.87 -3.77
CA LYS A 102 13.24 -12.07 -3.39
C LYS A 102 14.13 -13.11 -2.74
N GLU A 103 13.60 -13.83 -1.78
CA GLU A 103 14.28 -15.00 -1.21
C GLU A 103 14.40 -16.12 -2.24
N ILE A 104 15.48 -16.89 -2.18
CA ILE A 104 15.72 -18.04 -3.09
C ILE A 104 14.59 -19.06 -2.96
N ASP A 105 14.14 -19.34 -1.75
CA ASP A 105 13.03 -20.29 -1.52
C ASP A 105 11.72 -19.79 -2.17
N ALA A 106 11.42 -18.51 -2.05
CA ALA A 106 10.27 -17.91 -2.72
C ALA A 106 10.33 -18.06 -4.23
N LEU A 107 11.50 -17.80 -4.85
CA LEU A 107 11.70 -17.97 -6.29
C LEU A 107 11.53 -19.43 -6.73
N LYS A 108 12.10 -20.40 -6.01
CA LYS A 108 11.94 -21.82 -6.28
C LYS A 108 10.47 -22.26 -6.25
N ARG A 109 9.72 -21.78 -5.29
CA ARG A 109 8.30 -22.07 -5.13
C ARG A 109 7.44 -21.40 -6.20
N LEU A 110 7.80 -20.18 -6.63
CA LEU A 110 7.11 -19.43 -7.67
C LEU A 110 7.34 -20.00 -9.08
N LYS A 111 8.45 -20.69 -9.32
CA LYS A 111 8.85 -21.18 -10.66
C LYS A 111 7.75 -21.93 -11.40
N ILE A 112 6.97 -22.77 -10.71
CA ILE A 112 5.90 -23.57 -11.31
C ILE A 112 4.70 -22.75 -11.79
N TYR A 113 4.57 -21.50 -11.28
CA TYR A 113 3.43 -20.62 -11.56
C TYR A 113 3.70 -19.62 -12.69
N LYS A 114 4.96 -19.50 -13.17
CA LYS A 114 5.39 -18.56 -14.21
C LYS A 114 4.95 -17.11 -13.90
N PRO A 115 5.35 -16.54 -12.76
CA PRO A 115 4.86 -15.23 -12.31
C PRO A 115 5.49 -14.08 -13.09
N LEU A 116 4.86 -12.90 -13.04
CA LEU A 116 5.54 -11.63 -13.26
C LEU A 116 6.32 -11.25 -12.00
N VAL A 117 7.60 -10.93 -12.14
CA VAL A 117 8.46 -10.52 -11.01
C VAL A 117 9.26 -9.26 -11.35
N THR A 118 9.37 -8.37 -10.38
CA THR A 118 10.12 -7.13 -10.51
C THR A 118 11.59 -7.34 -10.11
N TYR A 119 12.51 -6.69 -10.81
CA TYR A 119 13.95 -6.67 -10.50
C TYR A 119 14.52 -5.28 -10.79
N ASP A 120 15.70 -4.96 -10.25
CA ASP A 120 16.36 -3.67 -10.43
C ASP A 120 17.91 -3.74 -10.47
N ASN A 121 18.49 -4.95 -10.45
CA ASN A 121 19.93 -5.15 -10.45
C ASN A 121 20.35 -6.49 -11.02
N LEU A 122 21.65 -6.61 -11.37
CA LEU A 122 22.22 -7.81 -12.02
C LEU A 122 22.25 -9.04 -11.10
N ASP A 123 22.45 -8.88 -9.80
CA ASP A 123 22.56 -10.02 -8.89
C ASP A 123 21.17 -10.65 -8.64
N GLU A 124 20.12 -9.82 -8.57
CA GLU A 124 18.76 -10.33 -8.55
C GLU A 124 18.40 -11.02 -9.87
N LEU A 125 18.82 -10.47 -11.02
CA LEU A 125 18.63 -11.11 -12.33
C LEU A 125 19.26 -12.49 -12.38
N LYS A 126 20.52 -12.65 -11.94
CA LYS A 126 21.21 -13.95 -11.87
C LYS A 126 20.46 -14.94 -10.97
N LYS A 127 20.00 -14.49 -9.83
CA LYS A 127 19.23 -15.28 -8.87
C LYS A 127 17.90 -15.74 -9.45
N ILE A 128 17.17 -14.87 -10.16
CA ILE A 128 15.94 -15.24 -10.88
C ILE A 128 16.24 -16.26 -11.96
N LYS A 129 17.30 -16.05 -12.75
CA LYS A 129 17.71 -17.02 -13.80
C LYS A 129 17.98 -18.40 -13.23
N GLU A 130 18.63 -18.48 -12.09
CA GLU A 130 18.98 -19.77 -11.47
C GLU A 130 17.77 -20.47 -10.85
N HIS A 131 16.86 -19.72 -10.23
CA HIS A 131 15.81 -20.31 -9.37
C HIS A 131 14.38 -20.17 -9.90
N CYS A 132 14.11 -19.25 -10.83
CA CYS A 132 12.78 -19.00 -11.42
C CYS A 132 12.86 -18.53 -12.88
N ASP A 133 13.55 -19.29 -13.73
CA ASP A 133 13.79 -18.97 -15.14
C ASP A 133 12.54 -18.97 -16.03
N THR A 134 11.38 -19.29 -15.46
CA THR A 134 10.06 -19.23 -16.11
C THR A 134 9.34 -17.90 -15.91
N ALA A 135 9.89 -17.00 -15.07
CA ALA A 135 9.26 -15.72 -14.75
C ALA A 135 9.34 -14.73 -15.93
N GLY A 136 8.28 -13.94 -16.10
CA GLY A 136 8.33 -12.70 -16.85
C GLY A 136 8.90 -11.58 -15.97
N LEU A 137 9.75 -10.73 -16.54
CA LEU A 137 10.48 -9.72 -15.77
C LEU A 137 9.92 -8.32 -15.98
N ILE A 138 9.79 -7.57 -14.91
CA ILE A 138 9.51 -6.14 -14.92
C ILE A 138 10.71 -5.42 -14.32
N LEU A 139 11.35 -4.55 -15.09
CA LEU A 139 12.49 -3.76 -14.62
C LEU A 139 11.98 -2.52 -13.91
N ARG A 140 12.26 -2.41 -12.61
CA ARG A 140 11.94 -1.21 -11.83
C ARG A 140 13.00 -0.15 -11.99
N LEU A 141 12.58 1.06 -12.34
CA LEU A 141 13.43 2.23 -12.50
C LEU A 141 13.42 3.10 -11.24
N LYS A 142 14.54 3.69 -10.96
CA LYS A 142 14.67 4.77 -9.99
C LYS A 142 14.13 6.06 -10.62
N VAL A 143 13.26 6.74 -9.91
CA VAL A 143 12.59 7.97 -10.37
C VAL A 143 12.57 9.01 -9.24
N PRO A 144 12.34 10.29 -9.53
CA PRO A 144 12.13 11.31 -8.49
C PRO A 144 10.94 10.93 -7.59
N ASP A 145 11.12 11.08 -6.26
CA ASP A 145 10.11 10.82 -5.25
C ASP A 145 10.07 11.90 -4.15
N THR A 146 10.65 13.06 -4.44
CA THR A 146 10.67 14.22 -3.53
C THR A 146 9.27 14.75 -3.27
N GLY A 147 8.96 15.04 -2.00
CA GLY A 147 7.63 15.51 -1.58
C GLY A 147 6.62 14.38 -1.40
N SER A 148 7.07 13.14 -1.43
CA SER A 148 6.30 11.99 -0.96
C SER A 148 6.46 11.81 0.54
N GLN A 149 5.44 11.28 1.21
CA GLN A 149 5.48 11.03 2.66
C GLN A 149 6.55 9.98 3.00
N VAL A 150 6.73 8.96 2.15
CA VAL A 150 7.79 7.96 2.25
C VAL A 150 8.49 7.86 0.90
N GLU A 151 9.75 8.27 0.86
CA GLU A 151 10.64 8.14 -0.30
C GLU A 151 11.17 6.71 -0.42
N MET A 152 11.25 6.17 -1.64
CA MET A 152 11.65 4.78 -1.92
C MET A 152 12.91 4.67 -2.79
N SER A 153 13.26 5.72 -3.50
CA SER A 153 14.35 5.75 -4.49
C SER A 153 15.75 5.62 -3.87
N SER A 154 15.86 5.76 -2.54
CA SER A 154 17.09 5.50 -1.80
C SER A 154 17.41 4.00 -1.66
N LYS A 155 16.41 3.12 -1.84
CA LYS A 155 16.55 1.67 -1.64
C LYS A 155 16.29 0.86 -2.90
N PHE A 156 15.44 1.34 -3.81
CA PHE A 156 14.92 0.59 -4.93
C PHE A 156 15.05 1.32 -6.26
N GLY A 157 15.13 0.53 -7.32
CA GLY A 157 15.12 0.97 -8.70
C GLY A 157 16.51 1.08 -9.31
N ALA A 158 16.65 0.58 -10.55
CA ALA A 158 17.85 0.74 -11.37
C ALA A 158 17.95 2.19 -11.87
N GLU A 159 19.17 2.71 -11.97
CA GLU A 159 19.37 4.00 -12.61
C GLU A 159 18.89 3.94 -14.08
N PRO A 160 18.19 4.95 -14.59
CA PRO A 160 17.68 4.95 -15.96
C PRO A 160 18.78 4.71 -17.02
N SER A 161 20.01 5.19 -16.77
CA SER A 161 21.17 4.95 -17.62
C SER A 161 21.54 3.48 -17.80
N ASP A 162 21.22 2.65 -16.82
CA ASP A 162 21.56 1.21 -16.80
C ASP A 162 20.44 0.34 -17.38
N ALA A 163 19.27 0.91 -17.60
CA ALA A 163 18.06 0.16 -17.96
C ALA A 163 18.23 -0.70 -19.22
N ILE A 164 18.77 -0.12 -20.29
CA ILE A 164 18.97 -0.84 -21.56
C ILE A 164 19.98 -2.01 -21.38
N ASN A 165 21.04 -1.78 -20.63
CA ASN A 165 22.02 -2.84 -20.33
C ASN A 165 21.40 -4.00 -19.52
N LEU A 166 20.55 -3.69 -18.53
CA LEU A 166 19.83 -4.69 -17.73
C LEU A 166 18.84 -5.48 -18.60
N ILE A 167 18.11 -4.81 -19.50
CA ILE A 167 17.21 -5.46 -20.47
C ILE A 167 18.00 -6.40 -21.38
N GLU A 168 19.08 -5.91 -21.99
CA GLU A 168 19.93 -6.69 -22.89
C GLU A 168 20.53 -7.92 -22.18
N THR A 169 21.05 -7.72 -20.96
CA THR A 169 21.61 -8.82 -20.14
C THR A 169 20.53 -9.87 -19.82
N SER A 170 19.30 -9.45 -19.54
CA SER A 170 18.18 -10.36 -19.29
C SER A 170 17.86 -11.21 -20.53
N PHE A 171 17.77 -10.59 -21.70
CA PHE A 171 17.51 -11.32 -22.97
C PHE A 171 18.66 -12.28 -23.30
N ASN A 172 19.92 -11.86 -23.13
CA ASN A 172 21.10 -12.71 -23.37
C ASN A 172 21.14 -13.91 -22.40
N ALA A 173 20.59 -13.75 -21.19
CA ALA A 173 20.41 -14.84 -20.24
C ALA A 173 19.20 -15.75 -20.60
N GLY A 174 18.44 -15.45 -21.64
CA GLY A 174 17.26 -16.20 -22.07
C GLY A 174 16.04 -15.97 -21.16
N LEU A 175 15.99 -14.81 -20.50
CA LEU A 175 14.83 -14.35 -19.73
C LEU A 175 14.05 -13.31 -20.53
N LYS A 176 12.76 -13.20 -20.30
CA LYS A 176 11.90 -12.26 -21.03
C LYS A 176 11.57 -11.05 -20.14
N VAL A 177 12.00 -9.87 -20.57
CA VAL A 177 11.57 -8.61 -19.96
C VAL A 177 10.25 -8.21 -20.62
N GLU A 178 9.17 -8.22 -19.83
CA GLU A 178 7.83 -7.89 -20.30
C GLU A 178 7.57 -6.38 -20.23
N GLY A 179 8.23 -5.66 -19.31
CA GLY A 179 7.97 -4.23 -19.16
C GLY A 179 8.87 -3.53 -18.17
N LEU A 180 8.47 -2.31 -17.89
CA LEU A 180 9.12 -1.43 -16.92
C LEU A 180 8.15 -1.07 -15.80
N SER A 181 8.70 -0.76 -14.62
CA SER A 181 7.94 -0.17 -13.51
C SER A 181 8.67 1.00 -12.88
N PHE A 182 7.93 1.84 -12.19
CA PHE A 182 8.47 2.85 -11.29
C PHE A 182 7.54 3.06 -10.09
N HIS A 183 8.03 3.73 -9.06
CA HIS A 183 7.19 4.13 -7.91
C HIS A 183 7.67 5.46 -7.37
N VAL A 184 6.80 6.47 -7.36
CA VAL A 184 7.09 7.87 -7.00
C VAL A 184 7.09 8.16 -5.49
N GLY A 185 7.16 7.13 -4.65
CA GLY A 185 7.01 7.25 -3.19
C GLY A 185 5.56 7.18 -2.72
N SER A 186 5.35 6.98 -1.42
CA SER A 186 4.01 6.85 -0.83
C SER A 186 3.40 8.23 -0.56
N GLN A 187 2.08 8.38 -0.76
CA GLN A 187 1.35 9.64 -0.56
C GLN A 187 2.03 10.80 -1.32
N CYS A 188 2.21 10.62 -2.64
CA CYS A 188 2.89 11.58 -3.50
C CYS A 188 1.97 12.74 -3.84
N THR A 189 2.28 13.93 -3.34
CA THR A 189 1.55 15.17 -3.63
C THR A 189 2.24 16.04 -4.66
N ASN A 190 3.51 15.72 -5.02
CA ASN A 190 4.24 16.33 -6.12
C ASN A 190 3.98 15.56 -7.42
N PHE A 191 3.02 16.00 -8.22
CA PHE A 191 2.60 15.32 -9.44
C PHE A 191 3.65 15.36 -10.57
N ASP A 192 4.63 16.27 -10.50
CA ASP A 192 5.74 16.33 -11.45
C ASP A 192 6.60 15.06 -11.39
N ASN A 193 6.61 14.34 -10.27
CA ASN A 193 7.29 13.05 -10.16
C ASN A 193 6.72 12.03 -11.14
N TYR A 194 5.39 11.96 -11.28
CA TYR A 194 4.75 11.07 -12.27
C TYR A 194 5.07 11.49 -13.70
N VAL A 195 5.04 12.80 -13.98
CA VAL A 195 5.37 13.34 -15.30
C VAL A 195 6.81 13.02 -15.68
N ALA A 196 7.76 13.23 -14.78
CA ALA A 196 9.16 12.93 -14.98
C ALA A 196 9.39 11.42 -15.20
N ALA A 197 8.78 10.58 -14.35
CA ALA A 197 8.88 9.12 -14.46
C ALA A 197 8.31 8.59 -15.79
N LEU A 198 7.15 9.09 -16.23
CA LEU A 198 6.54 8.73 -17.51
C LEU A 198 7.40 9.14 -18.70
N ASN A 199 8.01 10.35 -18.69
CA ASN A 199 8.92 10.79 -19.75
C ASN A 199 10.15 9.87 -19.82
N THR A 200 10.85 9.65 -18.69
CA THR A 200 12.03 8.77 -18.63
C THR A 200 11.70 7.37 -19.13
N THR A 201 10.58 6.83 -18.69
CA THR A 201 10.13 5.47 -19.07
C THR A 201 9.84 5.39 -20.59
N SER A 202 9.18 6.42 -21.15
CA SER A 202 8.89 6.49 -22.59
C SER A 202 10.16 6.49 -23.43
N GLU A 203 11.21 7.20 -23.01
CA GLU A 203 12.49 7.18 -23.70
C GLU A 203 13.11 5.77 -23.73
N ILE A 204 13.09 5.09 -22.61
CA ILE A 204 13.61 3.71 -22.50
C ILE A 204 12.77 2.74 -23.35
N PHE A 205 11.43 2.85 -23.39
CA PHE A 205 10.58 2.06 -24.27
C PHE A 205 10.93 2.26 -25.75
N LYS A 206 11.16 3.50 -26.17
CA LYS A 206 11.56 3.83 -27.54
C LYS A 206 12.94 3.24 -27.89
N GLU A 207 13.89 3.35 -26.96
CA GLU A 207 15.24 2.80 -27.16
C GLU A 207 15.23 1.27 -27.19
N ALA A 208 14.51 0.61 -26.28
CA ALA A 208 14.33 -0.84 -26.25
C ALA A 208 13.73 -1.33 -27.58
N ARG A 209 12.69 -0.65 -28.10
CA ARG A 209 12.08 -1.00 -29.38
C ARG A 209 13.06 -0.87 -30.56
N LYS A 210 13.91 0.16 -30.59
CA LYS A 210 14.97 0.29 -31.64
C LYS A 210 15.94 -0.88 -31.63
N LYS A 211 16.15 -1.50 -30.46
CA LYS A 211 16.98 -2.69 -30.28
C LYS A 211 16.18 -4.00 -30.41
N SER A 212 14.93 -3.94 -30.84
CA SER A 212 14.01 -5.08 -31.01
C SER A 212 13.62 -5.77 -29.70
N TYR A 213 13.74 -5.10 -28.55
CA TYR A 213 13.17 -5.54 -27.28
C TYR A 213 11.72 -5.07 -27.20
N ASN A 214 10.78 -6.00 -27.26
CA ASN A 214 9.35 -5.70 -27.26
C ASN A 214 8.79 -5.72 -25.83
N LEU A 215 8.83 -4.55 -25.18
CA LEU A 215 8.22 -4.35 -23.86
C LEU A 215 6.73 -4.08 -24.03
N LYS A 216 5.88 -4.70 -23.21
CA LYS A 216 4.42 -4.66 -23.32
C LYS A 216 3.73 -4.09 -22.08
N ILE A 217 4.40 -4.01 -20.94
CA ILE A 217 3.80 -3.61 -19.68
C ILE A 217 4.49 -2.34 -19.18
N LEU A 218 3.70 -1.34 -18.79
CA LEU A 218 4.15 -0.22 -18.00
C LEU A 218 3.39 -0.18 -16.69
N ASP A 219 4.10 -0.45 -15.60
CA ASP A 219 3.62 -0.30 -14.24
C ASP A 219 4.01 1.08 -13.69
N ILE A 220 3.02 1.91 -13.44
CA ILE A 220 3.23 3.25 -12.89
C ILE A 220 3.31 3.27 -11.35
N GLY A 221 3.33 2.09 -10.73
CA GLY A 221 3.45 1.90 -9.29
C GLY A 221 2.29 2.43 -8.47
N GLY A 222 2.59 2.69 -7.21
CA GLY A 222 1.66 3.31 -6.27
C GLY A 222 1.95 4.79 -6.02
N GLY A 223 1.60 5.24 -4.82
CA GLY A 223 1.83 6.61 -4.38
C GLY A 223 0.63 7.54 -4.51
N PHE A 224 -0.51 7.03 -4.99
CA PHE A 224 -1.74 7.81 -5.14
C PHE A 224 -2.16 8.43 -3.80
N PRO A 225 -2.33 9.78 -3.74
CA PRO A 225 -2.61 10.46 -2.51
C PRO A 225 -4.04 10.21 -2.04
N VAL A 226 -4.19 10.15 -0.72
CA VAL A 226 -5.47 10.14 -0.01
C VAL A 226 -5.66 11.49 0.63
N ALA A 227 -6.85 12.07 0.50
CA ALA A 227 -7.22 13.26 1.25
C ALA A 227 -7.55 12.84 2.70
N TYR A 228 -6.67 13.18 3.61
CA TYR A 228 -6.93 13.08 5.05
C TYR A 228 -7.61 14.36 5.59
N ASP A 229 -7.64 15.39 4.77
CA ASP A 229 -8.34 16.65 4.92
C ASP A 229 -9.25 16.91 3.71
N SER A 230 -9.71 18.15 3.51
CA SER A 230 -10.64 18.52 2.46
C SER A 230 -10.01 18.66 1.05
N ASP A 231 -8.67 18.60 0.91
CA ASP A 231 -7.98 18.83 -0.38
C ASP A 231 -7.72 17.51 -1.11
N ASP A 232 -8.75 16.99 -1.77
CA ASP A 232 -8.64 15.78 -2.59
C ASP A 232 -8.10 16.10 -3.99
N LYS A 233 -6.88 15.64 -4.25
CA LYS A 233 -6.12 15.89 -5.49
C LYS A 233 -6.11 14.72 -6.47
N PHE A 234 -6.79 13.62 -6.16
CA PHE A 234 -6.70 12.39 -6.96
C PHE A 234 -7.19 12.58 -8.40
N GLU A 235 -8.34 13.23 -8.61
CA GLU A 235 -8.88 13.43 -9.96
C GLU A 235 -7.93 14.25 -10.84
N LYS A 236 -7.32 15.30 -10.28
CA LYS A 236 -6.32 16.10 -10.99
C LYS A 236 -5.08 15.26 -11.36
N LEU A 237 -4.60 14.43 -10.46
CA LEU A 237 -3.51 13.49 -10.75
C LEU A 237 -3.91 12.52 -11.86
N ALA A 238 -5.10 11.96 -11.80
CA ALA A 238 -5.60 11.03 -12.80
C ALA A 238 -5.70 11.67 -14.21
N GLU A 239 -6.14 12.93 -14.30
CA GLU A 239 -6.15 13.70 -15.56
C GLU A 239 -4.74 13.86 -16.12
N ILE A 240 -3.76 14.19 -15.29
CA ILE A 240 -2.35 14.32 -15.68
C ILE A 240 -1.83 12.97 -16.20
N ILE A 241 -2.02 11.89 -15.46
CA ILE A 241 -1.58 10.55 -15.86
C ILE A 241 -2.21 10.14 -17.20
N ASN A 242 -3.53 10.31 -17.36
CA ASN A 242 -4.23 9.98 -18.61
C ASN A 242 -3.72 10.81 -19.80
N SER A 243 -3.45 12.10 -19.60
CA SER A 243 -2.92 12.99 -20.62
C SER A 243 -1.50 12.59 -21.04
N GLU A 244 -0.61 12.39 -20.04
CA GLU A 244 0.78 12.05 -20.29
C GLU A 244 0.95 10.64 -20.89
N THR A 245 0.21 9.66 -20.41
CA THR A 245 0.26 8.30 -21.00
C THR A 245 -0.23 8.32 -22.44
N LYS A 246 -1.31 9.05 -22.76
CA LYS A 246 -1.76 9.23 -24.14
C LYS A 246 -0.73 9.93 -25.02
N ARG A 247 -0.08 10.98 -24.53
CA ARG A 247 0.94 11.76 -25.25
C ARG A 247 2.21 10.95 -25.53
N LEU A 248 2.69 10.21 -24.52
CA LEU A 248 4.01 9.57 -24.57
C LEU A 248 4.02 8.19 -25.21
N PHE A 249 2.90 7.47 -25.10
CA PHE A 249 2.80 6.06 -25.50
C PHE A 249 1.80 5.81 -26.63
N SER A 250 1.39 6.85 -27.38
CA SER A 250 0.52 6.71 -28.56
C SER A 250 1.05 5.73 -29.62
N ASP A 251 2.35 5.61 -29.73
CA ASP A 251 3.03 4.71 -30.68
C ASP A 251 3.14 3.24 -30.18
N PHE A 252 2.58 2.94 -29.00
CA PHE A 252 2.60 1.64 -28.37
C PHE A 252 1.15 1.14 -28.13
N PRO A 253 0.42 0.75 -29.18
CA PRO A 253 -1.01 0.43 -29.10
C PRO A 253 -1.32 -0.82 -28.25
N GLU A 254 -0.33 -1.73 -28.11
CA GLU A 254 -0.45 -2.97 -27.32
C GLU A 254 0.08 -2.82 -25.88
N LEU A 255 0.39 -1.59 -25.46
CA LEU A 255 0.92 -1.35 -24.12
C LEU A 255 -0.16 -1.54 -23.07
N GLU A 256 0.08 -2.45 -22.14
CA GLU A 256 -0.73 -2.65 -20.94
C GLU A 256 -0.24 -1.68 -19.84
N LEU A 257 -1.16 -0.87 -19.36
CA LEU A 257 -0.90 0.06 -18.25
C LEU A 257 -1.43 -0.54 -16.96
N ILE A 258 -0.57 -0.67 -15.97
CA ILE A 258 -0.92 -1.15 -14.63
C ILE A 258 -0.47 -0.16 -13.56
N ALA A 259 -1.06 -0.24 -12.37
CA ALA A 259 -0.70 0.55 -11.21
C ALA A 259 -0.90 -0.25 -9.93
N GLU A 260 -0.20 0.13 -8.85
CA GLU A 260 -0.18 -0.57 -7.56
C GLU A 260 -0.82 0.27 -6.43
N PRO A 261 -2.12 0.65 -6.53
CA PRO A 261 -2.76 1.40 -5.46
C PRO A 261 -2.93 0.52 -4.20
N GLY A 262 -2.34 0.95 -3.09
CA GLY A 262 -2.53 0.33 -1.77
C GLY A 262 -3.29 1.26 -0.84
N ARG A 263 -2.62 2.30 -0.32
CA ARG A 263 -3.19 3.33 0.56
C ARG A 263 -4.51 3.89 0.03
N PHE A 264 -4.55 4.28 -1.24
CA PHE A 264 -5.73 4.87 -1.87
C PHE A 264 -6.99 4.01 -1.71
N ILE A 265 -6.84 2.69 -1.75
CA ILE A 265 -7.97 1.75 -1.66
C ILE A 265 -8.46 1.58 -0.23
N VAL A 266 -7.55 1.48 0.76
CA VAL A 266 -7.94 1.02 2.10
C VAL A 266 -7.82 2.07 3.21
N ALA A 267 -7.08 3.17 3.03
CA ALA A 267 -6.80 4.08 4.13
C ALA A 267 -8.07 4.62 4.80
N THR A 268 -9.04 5.09 4.02
CA THR A 268 -10.29 5.68 4.51
C THR A 268 -11.34 4.66 4.94
N SER A 269 -11.09 3.37 4.74
CA SER A 269 -12.06 2.31 5.04
C SER A 269 -12.13 1.91 6.50
N SER A 270 -11.22 2.39 7.34
CA SER A 270 -11.11 1.88 8.70
C SER A 270 -11.08 2.98 9.77
N VAL A 271 -11.67 2.61 10.90
CA VAL A 271 -11.73 3.41 12.13
C VAL A 271 -11.23 2.55 13.28
N LEU A 272 -10.39 3.13 14.14
CA LEU A 272 -9.97 2.50 15.38
C LEU A 272 -10.66 3.19 16.56
N VAL A 273 -11.29 2.41 17.44
CA VAL A 273 -11.80 2.86 18.73
C VAL A 273 -10.90 2.34 19.82
N THR A 274 -10.39 3.24 20.67
CA THR A 274 -9.54 2.95 21.83
C THR A 274 -10.18 3.43 23.11
N GLN A 275 -9.74 2.89 24.25
CA GLN A 275 -10.17 3.32 25.58
C GLN A 275 -9.01 3.96 26.33
N ILE A 276 -9.27 5.05 27.04
CA ILE A 276 -8.33 5.64 27.99
C ILE A 276 -8.21 4.71 29.20
N ILE A 277 -7.04 4.13 29.39
CA ILE A 277 -6.72 3.22 30.50
C ILE A 277 -5.89 3.89 31.60
N GLY A 278 -5.36 5.09 31.33
CA GLY A 278 -4.58 5.84 32.29
C GLY A 278 -4.60 7.33 31.99
N LYS A 279 -4.48 8.16 33.04
CA LYS A 279 -4.40 9.62 32.95
C LYS A 279 -3.34 10.11 33.92
N ALA A 280 -2.36 10.86 33.42
CA ALA A 280 -1.31 11.45 34.25
C ALA A 280 -1.09 12.90 33.84
N ARG A 281 -0.71 13.76 34.80
CA ARG A 281 -0.24 15.12 34.51
C ARG A 281 1.28 15.16 34.67
N ARG A 282 1.97 15.63 33.66
CA ARG A 282 3.44 15.80 33.64
C ARG A 282 3.75 17.13 32.97
N ASP A 283 4.58 17.96 33.60
CA ASP A 283 4.98 19.28 33.09
C ASP A 283 3.77 20.13 32.62
N GLU A 284 2.74 20.17 33.43
CA GLU A 284 1.45 20.84 33.18
C GLU A 284 0.60 20.32 32.05
N LYS A 285 1.07 19.30 31.31
CA LYS A 285 0.34 18.62 30.22
C LYS A 285 -0.33 17.34 30.73
N ILE A 286 -1.53 17.06 30.22
CA ILE A 286 -2.21 15.77 30.45
C ILE A 286 -1.70 14.75 29.44
N PHE A 287 -1.40 13.55 29.93
CA PHE A 287 -1.08 12.35 29.17
C PHE A 287 -2.23 11.35 29.33
N TYR A 288 -2.90 11.03 28.23
CA TYR A 288 -3.87 9.97 28.16
C TYR A 288 -3.20 8.70 27.64
N HIS A 289 -3.17 7.64 28.45
CA HIS A 289 -2.71 6.32 28.06
C HIS A 289 -3.89 5.58 27.48
N ILE A 290 -3.76 5.09 26.24
CA ILE A 290 -4.78 4.31 25.55
C ILE A 290 -4.37 2.85 25.45
N ASN A 291 -5.34 1.94 25.27
CA ASN A 291 -5.10 0.50 25.15
C ASN A 291 -4.65 0.04 23.76
N ASP A 292 -4.00 0.92 23.00
CA ASP A 292 -3.29 0.67 21.74
C ASP A 292 -2.03 1.55 21.71
N GLY A 293 -1.21 1.50 20.68
CA GLY A 293 0.01 2.33 20.62
C GLY A 293 0.79 2.12 19.32
N VAL A 294 1.98 2.75 19.25
CA VAL A 294 2.83 2.69 18.06
C VAL A 294 3.43 1.31 17.78
N TYR A 295 3.43 0.43 18.78
CA TYR A 295 3.80 -0.98 18.60
C TYR A 295 2.68 -1.83 18.02
N HIS A 296 1.46 -1.31 17.95
CA HIS A 296 0.27 -2.00 17.47
C HIS A 296 -0.37 -1.22 16.29
N THR A 297 -1.65 -0.86 16.40
CA THR A 297 -2.39 -0.26 15.28
C THR A 297 -1.84 1.10 14.85
N PHE A 298 -1.24 1.88 15.74
CA PHE A 298 -0.61 3.16 15.42
C PHE A 298 0.83 3.03 14.89
N SER A 299 1.27 1.85 14.46
CA SER A 299 2.60 1.63 13.89
C SER A 299 2.92 2.56 12.70
N GLY A 300 1.90 2.99 11.96
CA GLY A 300 2.03 3.97 10.87
C GLY A 300 2.60 5.32 11.29
N VAL A 301 2.50 5.70 12.56
CA VAL A 301 3.15 6.92 13.10
C VAL A 301 4.67 6.82 12.96
N VAL A 302 5.22 5.61 13.16
CA VAL A 302 6.68 5.36 13.11
C VAL A 302 7.14 5.07 11.69
N TYR A 303 6.48 4.14 11.00
CA TYR A 303 7.00 3.58 9.75
C TYR A 303 6.50 4.31 8.50
N ASP A 304 5.39 5.04 8.62
CA ASP A 304 4.71 5.70 7.53
C ASP A 304 4.59 7.22 7.72
N HIS A 305 5.11 7.74 8.85
CA HIS A 305 5.02 9.16 9.24
C HIS A 305 3.59 9.72 9.20
N TRP A 306 2.61 8.83 9.40
CA TRP A 306 1.21 9.21 9.43
C TRP A 306 0.89 9.96 10.73
N ILE A 307 0.10 11.03 10.61
CA ILE A 307 -0.33 11.84 11.76
C ILE A 307 -1.78 11.47 12.08
N PRO A 308 -2.04 10.82 13.23
CA PRO A 308 -3.40 10.51 13.66
C PRO A 308 -4.18 11.76 14.03
N ASN A 309 -5.48 11.74 13.79
CA ASN A 309 -6.41 12.73 14.27
C ASN A 309 -7.37 12.07 15.26
N PHE A 310 -7.25 12.41 16.54
CA PHE A 310 -8.08 11.82 17.58
C PHE A 310 -9.38 12.61 17.77
N HIS A 311 -10.45 11.86 17.91
CA HIS A 311 -11.78 12.37 18.26
C HIS A 311 -12.23 11.77 19.59
N ALA A 312 -12.92 12.57 20.38
CA ALA A 312 -13.56 12.13 21.62
C ALA A 312 -15.08 12.15 21.47
N PHE A 313 -15.76 11.15 21.98
CA PHE A 313 -17.22 11.12 22.01
C PHE A 313 -17.80 12.11 23.05
N LYS A 314 -17.00 12.45 24.06
CA LYS A 314 -17.36 13.40 25.11
C LYS A 314 -17.10 14.82 24.65
N LYS A 315 -18.05 15.72 24.90
CA LYS A 315 -17.89 17.16 24.63
C LYS A 315 -17.33 17.86 25.86
N GLY A 316 -16.54 18.91 25.66
CA GLY A 316 -15.97 19.72 26.74
C GLY A 316 -15.05 20.80 26.20
N GLU A 317 -14.55 21.64 27.09
CA GLU A 317 -13.48 22.58 26.79
C GLU A 317 -12.22 21.82 26.40
N LYS A 318 -11.60 22.20 25.28
CA LYS A 318 -10.43 21.51 24.75
C LYS A 318 -9.14 22.04 25.36
N GLU A 319 -8.21 21.13 25.65
CA GLU A 319 -6.84 21.46 26.04
C GLU A 319 -5.84 20.64 25.21
N ILE A 320 -4.61 21.13 25.12
CA ILE A 320 -3.53 20.39 24.47
C ILE A 320 -3.02 19.30 25.42
N CYS A 321 -3.12 18.06 24.95
CA CYS A 321 -2.71 16.86 25.68
C CYS A 321 -1.81 15.96 24.84
N ALA A 322 -1.25 14.93 25.46
CA ALA A 322 -0.56 13.85 24.78
C ALA A 322 -1.40 12.56 24.80
N VAL A 323 -1.37 11.81 23.71
CA VAL A 323 -1.92 10.45 23.64
C VAL A 323 -0.75 9.49 23.50
N VAL A 324 -0.65 8.53 24.43
CA VAL A 324 0.46 7.57 24.51
C VAL A 324 -0.09 6.14 24.64
N GLY A 325 0.70 5.18 24.23
CA GLY A 325 0.28 3.77 24.27
C GLY A 325 0.43 3.13 25.64
N GLN A 326 0.09 1.85 25.69
CA GLN A 326 0.02 1.03 26.91
C GLN A 326 1.33 0.33 27.26
N THR A 327 2.32 0.32 26.35
CA THR A 327 3.54 -0.44 26.57
C THR A 327 4.46 0.21 27.60
N CYS A 328 5.40 -0.54 28.15
CA CYS A 328 6.38 -0.01 29.11
C CYS A 328 7.52 0.78 28.44
N ASP A 329 7.49 0.93 27.12
CA ASP A 329 8.50 1.69 26.39
C ASP A 329 8.13 3.19 26.32
N SER A 330 9.10 4.03 26.66
CA SER A 330 8.94 5.49 26.57
C SER A 330 8.81 6.01 25.12
N PHE A 331 9.12 5.18 24.12
CA PHE A 331 8.91 5.47 22.70
C PHE A 331 7.44 5.36 22.29
N ASP A 332 6.60 4.67 23.06
CA ASP A 332 5.18 4.44 22.75
C ASP A 332 4.34 5.71 22.92
N LYS A 333 4.62 6.69 22.07
CA LYS A 333 3.94 7.99 22.01
C LYS A 333 3.26 8.12 20.67
N VAL A 334 1.93 8.15 20.67
CA VAL A 334 1.12 8.25 19.45
C VAL A 334 1.04 9.69 18.96
N SER A 335 0.75 10.62 19.87
CA SER A 335 0.75 12.06 19.60
C SER A 335 1.11 12.85 20.85
N LEU A 336 1.89 13.92 20.69
CA LEU A 336 2.31 14.78 21.79
C LEU A 336 1.52 16.09 21.87
N ALA A 337 0.64 16.37 20.92
CA ALA A 337 -0.08 17.65 20.84
C ALA A 337 -1.47 17.48 20.23
N GLU A 338 -2.36 16.79 20.96
CA GLU A 338 -3.77 16.64 20.57
C GLU A 338 -4.65 17.67 21.29
N SER A 339 -5.67 18.14 20.59
CA SER A 339 -6.68 19.05 21.14
C SER A 339 -7.92 18.25 21.52
N LEU A 340 -7.98 17.78 22.79
CA LEU A 340 -9.06 16.93 23.30
C LEU A 340 -9.79 17.58 24.48
N PRO A 341 -11.05 17.17 24.79
CA PRO A 341 -11.77 17.66 25.96
C PRO A 341 -11.01 17.41 27.28
N SER A 342 -10.86 18.40 28.10
CA SER A 342 -10.14 18.35 29.41
C SER A 342 -10.82 17.46 30.44
N ASN A 343 -12.14 17.23 30.28
CA ASN A 343 -12.98 16.41 31.15
C ASN A 343 -12.98 14.91 30.84
N LEU A 344 -12.06 14.43 29.95
CA LEU A 344 -11.88 13.01 29.70
C LEU A 344 -11.28 12.29 30.91
N ASN A 345 -11.75 11.06 31.18
CA ASN A 345 -11.35 10.23 32.31
C ASN A 345 -10.97 8.82 31.84
N ILE A 346 -10.38 8.05 32.73
CA ILE A 346 -10.16 6.62 32.53
C ILE A 346 -11.53 5.95 32.28
N GLY A 347 -11.59 5.12 31.25
CA GLY A 347 -12.81 4.46 30.79
C GLY A 347 -13.48 5.15 29.58
N ASP A 348 -13.21 6.44 29.33
CA ASP A 348 -13.73 7.14 28.15
C ASP A 348 -13.09 6.61 26.87
N TYR A 349 -13.83 6.67 25.75
CA TYR A 349 -13.35 6.23 24.44
C TYR A 349 -12.85 7.39 23.58
N LEU A 350 -11.84 7.09 22.77
CA LEU A 350 -11.36 7.91 21.66
C LEU A 350 -11.50 7.11 20.36
N TYR A 351 -11.65 7.80 19.23
CA TYR A 351 -11.57 7.14 17.93
C TYR A 351 -10.67 7.91 16.96
N THR A 352 -10.14 7.18 15.98
CA THR A 352 -9.29 7.71 14.92
C THR A 352 -9.74 7.11 13.60
N GLU A 353 -10.00 7.98 12.62
CA GLU A 353 -10.40 7.59 11.26
C GLU A 353 -9.20 7.49 10.32
N ASN A 354 -9.44 6.98 9.11
CA ASN A 354 -8.44 6.90 8.03
C ASN A 354 -7.19 6.07 8.38
N ILE A 355 -7.36 5.03 9.20
CA ILE A 355 -6.29 4.19 9.72
C ILE A 355 -6.18 2.84 8.99
N GLY A 356 -6.80 2.69 7.80
CA GLY A 356 -6.90 1.42 7.09
C GLY A 356 -5.60 0.93 6.43
N ALA A 357 -4.63 1.81 6.20
CA ALA A 357 -3.37 1.49 5.52
C ALA A 357 -2.16 1.59 6.45
N TYR A 358 -1.21 0.66 6.30
CA TYR A 358 0.08 0.66 7.01
C TYR A 358 -0.04 0.82 8.53
N SER A 359 -1.06 0.19 9.10
CA SER A 359 -1.36 0.18 10.54
C SER A 359 -1.23 -1.25 11.08
N ILE A 360 -2.31 -2.02 11.10
CA ILE A 360 -2.26 -3.42 11.55
C ILE A 360 -1.26 -4.29 10.74
N ALA A 361 -0.95 -3.90 9.51
CA ALA A 361 0.01 -4.63 8.65
C ALA A 361 1.45 -4.61 9.20
N SER A 362 1.81 -3.63 10.01
CA SER A 362 3.14 -3.51 10.65
C SER A 362 3.10 -3.60 12.18
N SER A 363 1.98 -4.02 12.75
CA SER A 363 1.83 -4.20 14.20
C SER A 363 2.66 -5.38 14.73
N THR A 364 2.98 -5.30 16.02
CA THR A 364 3.75 -6.33 16.75
C THR A 364 2.93 -6.87 17.92
N LYS A 365 3.49 -7.82 18.67
CA LYS A 365 2.97 -8.29 19.97
C LYS A 365 3.90 -7.89 21.13
N PHE A 366 4.48 -6.71 21.02
CA PHE A 366 5.39 -6.20 22.06
C PHE A 366 4.73 -6.17 23.45
N ASN A 367 5.46 -6.50 24.49
CA ASN A 367 4.99 -6.74 25.87
C ASN A 367 3.87 -7.80 26.02
N GLY A 368 3.60 -8.59 24.98
CA GLY A 368 2.55 -9.60 25.00
C GLY A 368 1.12 -9.05 24.87
N PHE A 369 0.98 -7.76 24.56
CA PHE A 369 -0.35 -7.21 24.27
C PHE A 369 -0.88 -7.75 22.95
N GLU A 370 -2.16 -8.12 22.94
CA GLU A 370 -2.85 -8.48 21.72
C GLU A 370 -3.17 -7.22 20.90
N GLY A 371 -3.12 -7.35 19.57
CA GLY A 371 -3.55 -6.27 18.67
C GLY A 371 -5.05 -6.00 18.75
N ALA A 372 -5.49 -4.93 18.08
CA ALA A 372 -6.89 -4.58 18.02
C ALA A 372 -7.75 -5.71 17.45
N ARG A 373 -8.92 -5.93 18.05
CA ARG A 373 -9.95 -6.82 17.50
C ARG A 373 -10.45 -6.24 16.18
N ILE A 374 -10.52 -7.05 15.14
CA ILE A 374 -10.98 -6.63 13.82
C ILE A 374 -12.47 -6.94 13.67
N LEU A 375 -13.24 -5.94 13.27
CA LEU A 375 -14.66 -6.06 12.93
C LEU A 375 -14.88 -5.64 11.48
N HIS A 376 -15.55 -6.49 10.72
CA HIS A 376 -15.91 -6.23 9.34
C HIS A 376 -17.37 -5.77 9.23
N LEU A 377 -17.60 -4.68 8.49
CA LEU A 377 -18.92 -4.18 8.13
C LEU A 377 -19.11 -4.29 6.62
N ASN A 378 -20.33 -4.60 6.19
CA ASN A 378 -20.69 -4.67 4.77
C ASN A 378 -19.82 -5.64 3.93
N ASN A 379 -19.39 -6.72 4.55
CA ASN A 379 -18.50 -7.73 3.98
C ASN A 379 -19.21 -8.66 2.96
#